data_4f4f20bb6e9bbe09c637728c3d70211c
#
_entry.id   4f4f20bb6e9bbe09c637728c3d70211c
#
_cell.length_a   1.000
_cell.length_b   1.000
_cell.length_c   1.000
_cell.angle_alpha   90.00
_cell.angle_beta   90.00
_cell.angle_gamma   90.00
#
_symmetry.space_group_name_H-M   'P 1'
#
loop_
_entity.id
_entity.type
_entity.pdbx_description
1 polymer ?
#
loop_
_entity_poly.entity_id
_entity_poly.type
_entity_poly.pdbx_seq_one_letter_code
_entity_poly.pdbx_strand_id
1 'polypeptide(L)'
;LMPDQMILQIHESIGHPLELDRILGDERNYAGTSFVKASDFGSLQYGSKLLNVTFDPTIPEELASYRFDDDGTPAYKEFLIREGLLLRPLGGALSQFRSGLEGVANSRACGWNRPPIDRMANLNIEPGDQSLEQMIGGIESGILMATNRSWSIDDARNKFQFGCEWGQLIEEGELKGVVKNPNYRGISEQFWRNLSAVGDASTFKVLGTPNCGKGEPNQVIRVGHASPACVFSQIDVFGGDA
;
A
#
# COMPACT_ATOMS: atom_id res chain seq x y z
N LEU A 1 8.63 4.47 -9.25
CA LEU A 1 8.04 5.26 -8.17
C LEU A 1 8.99 5.33 -7.00
N MET A 2 9.23 6.53 -6.49
CA MET A 2 10.03 6.76 -5.28
C MET A 2 9.24 6.43 -4.01
N PRO A 3 9.90 6.18 -2.88
CA PRO A 3 9.25 5.76 -1.63
C PRO A 3 8.13 6.68 -1.14
N ASP A 4 8.26 7.98 -1.35
CA ASP A 4 7.27 8.98 -0.94
C ASP A 4 5.98 8.93 -1.79
N GLN A 5 6.05 8.48 -3.05
CA GLN A 5 4.87 8.15 -3.84
C GLN A 5 4.32 6.77 -3.49
N MET A 6 5.18 5.82 -3.11
CA MET A 6 4.77 4.48 -2.71
C MET A 6 3.88 4.47 -1.47
N ILE A 7 3.99 5.46 -0.57
CA ILE A 7 3.10 5.61 0.59
C ILE A 7 1.64 5.51 0.17
N LEU A 8 1.23 6.34 -0.79
CA LEU A 8 -0.16 6.37 -1.24
C LEU A 8 -0.53 5.11 -2.00
N GLN A 9 0.38 4.59 -2.82
CA GLN A 9 0.13 3.37 -3.58
C GLN A 9 -0.13 2.17 -2.65
N ILE A 10 0.65 2.02 -1.59
CA ILE A 10 0.44 1.00 -0.55
C ILE A 10 -0.89 1.25 0.16
N HIS A 11 -1.10 2.48 0.62
CA HIS A 11 -2.26 2.88 1.40
C HIS A 11 -3.58 2.56 0.71
N GLU A 12 -3.72 3.00 -0.53
CA GLU A 12 -4.98 2.95 -1.26
C GLU A 12 -5.22 1.61 -1.96
N SER A 13 -4.17 0.96 -2.50
CA SER A 13 -4.35 -0.24 -3.30
C SER A 13 -3.86 -1.55 -2.65
N ILE A 14 -3.36 -1.49 -1.41
CA ILE A 14 -3.09 -2.66 -0.58
C ILE A 14 -3.79 -2.52 0.78
N GLY A 15 -3.53 -1.42 1.49
CA GLY A 15 -4.00 -1.24 2.86
C GLY A 15 -5.52 -1.34 2.97
N HIS A 16 -6.23 -0.38 2.43
CA HIS A 16 -7.70 -0.35 2.52
C HIS A 16 -8.40 -1.56 1.92
N PRO A 17 -8.01 -2.09 0.73
CA PRO A 17 -8.67 -3.28 0.20
C PRO A 17 -8.50 -4.54 1.05
N LEU A 18 -7.46 -4.63 1.87
CA LEU A 18 -7.21 -5.80 2.71
C LEU A 18 -7.84 -5.70 4.11
N GLU A 19 -8.47 -4.59 4.50
CA GLU A 19 -9.21 -4.46 5.75
C GLU A 19 -10.41 -5.41 5.75
N LEU A 20 -10.43 -6.37 6.68
CA LEU A 20 -11.36 -7.51 6.63
C LEU A 20 -12.81 -7.09 6.89
N ASP A 21 -13.05 -6.14 7.80
CA ASP A 21 -14.38 -5.57 8.03
C ASP A 21 -14.94 -4.90 6.77
N ARG A 22 -14.09 -4.23 5.96
CA ARG A 22 -14.45 -3.70 4.65
C ARG A 22 -14.85 -4.82 3.68
N ILE A 23 -14.06 -5.91 3.63
CA ILE A 23 -14.36 -7.09 2.80
C ILE A 23 -15.69 -7.73 3.23
N LEU A 24 -15.97 -7.76 4.54
CA LEU A 24 -17.23 -8.25 5.10
C LEU A 24 -18.42 -7.29 4.89
N GLY A 25 -18.16 -6.05 4.45
CA GLY A 25 -19.19 -5.09 4.05
C GLY A 25 -19.57 -4.06 5.11
N ASP A 26 -18.85 -3.94 6.22
CA ASP A 26 -19.16 -3.00 7.30
C ASP A 26 -18.95 -1.54 6.89
N GLU A 27 -18.06 -1.28 5.92
CA GLU A 27 -17.74 0.06 5.42
C GLU A 27 -18.62 0.53 4.25
N ARG A 28 -19.57 -0.29 3.79
CA ARG A 28 -20.28 -0.10 2.53
C ARG A 28 -21.00 1.25 2.41
N ASN A 29 -21.55 1.75 3.50
CA ASN A 29 -22.29 3.02 3.52
C ASN A 29 -21.39 4.25 3.72
N TYR A 30 -20.15 4.07 4.12
CA TYR A 30 -19.22 5.16 4.47
C TYR A 30 -18.08 5.30 3.47
N ALA A 31 -17.35 4.25 3.23
CA ALA A 31 -16.08 4.28 2.49
C ALA A 31 -15.96 3.17 1.42
N GLY A 32 -17.08 2.62 0.99
CA GLY A 32 -17.13 1.64 -0.10
C GLY A 32 -16.84 0.20 0.32
N THR A 33 -16.31 -0.56 -0.61
CA THR A 33 -16.07 -2.00 -0.49
C THR A 33 -14.61 -2.33 -0.81
N SER A 34 -14.34 -3.59 -1.11
CA SER A 34 -13.07 -4.07 -1.64
C SER A 34 -13.30 -4.89 -2.90
N PHE A 35 -12.34 -4.84 -3.84
CA PHE A 35 -12.29 -5.80 -4.94
C PHE A 35 -11.82 -7.19 -4.48
N VAL A 36 -11.12 -7.25 -3.33
CA VAL A 36 -10.68 -8.50 -2.71
C VAL A 36 -11.85 -9.17 -1.99
N LYS A 37 -11.92 -10.50 -2.11
CA LYS A 37 -12.93 -11.34 -1.47
C LYS A 37 -12.30 -12.24 -0.42
N ALA A 38 -13.09 -12.68 0.53
CA ALA A 38 -12.64 -13.64 1.57
C ALA A 38 -12.06 -14.94 0.98
N SER A 39 -12.54 -15.38 -0.19
CA SER A 39 -12.04 -16.56 -0.89
C SER A 39 -10.68 -16.39 -1.57
N ASP A 40 -10.17 -15.18 -1.67
CA ASP A 40 -8.93 -14.87 -2.40
C ASP A 40 -7.69 -15.13 -1.56
N PHE A 41 -7.83 -15.15 -0.23
CA PHE A 41 -6.72 -15.42 0.68
C PHE A 41 -6.20 -16.86 0.51
N GLY A 42 -4.88 -16.98 0.35
CA GLY A 42 -4.21 -18.24 0.06
C GLY A 42 -4.22 -18.68 -1.41
N SER A 43 -4.90 -17.95 -2.32
CA SER A 43 -5.04 -18.35 -3.72
C SER A 43 -4.78 -17.24 -4.74
N LEU A 44 -5.08 -15.98 -4.42
CA LEU A 44 -4.94 -14.87 -5.35
C LEU A 44 -3.47 -14.47 -5.52
N GLN A 45 -2.97 -14.50 -6.76
CA GLN A 45 -1.72 -13.83 -7.13
C GLN A 45 -1.99 -12.34 -7.27
N TYR A 46 -1.82 -11.61 -6.17
CA TYR A 46 -2.10 -10.17 -6.06
C TYR A 46 -1.13 -9.31 -6.87
N GLY A 47 0.13 -9.69 -6.85
CA GLY A 47 1.22 -8.98 -7.52
C GLY A 47 2.22 -9.91 -8.18
N SER A 48 3.28 -9.34 -8.74
CA SER A 48 4.41 -10.13 -9.25
C SER A 48 5.12 -10.86 -8.09
N LYS A 49 5.96 -11.84 -8.41
CA LYS A 49 6.75 -12.58 -7.39
C LYS A 49 7.72 -11.69 -6.59
N LEU A 50 7.97 -10.47 -7.05
CA LEU A 50 8.81 -9.50 -6.34
C LEU A 50 8.05 -8.79 -5.20
N LEU A 51 6.71 -8.86 -5.20
CA LEU A 51 5.90 -8.20 -4.19
C LEU A 51 5.89 -8.96 -2.87
N ASN A 52 6.53 -8.39 -1.86
CA ASN A 52 6.49 -8.85 -0.49
C ASN A 52 6.00 -7.71 0.39
N VAL A 53 4.85 -7.87 1.03
CA VAL A 53 4.23 -6.87 1.90
C VAL A 53 4.08 -7.42 3.30
N THR A 54 4.58 -6.70 4.28
CA THR A 54 4.46 -7.05 5.69
C THR A 54 3.59 -6.06 6.45
N PHE A 55 2.86 -6.58 7.41
CA PHE A 55 2.39 -5.87 8.58
C PHE A 55 3.50 -5.97 9.63
N ASP A 56 4.09 -4.83 10.04
CA ASP A 56 5.18 -4.85 11.01
C ASP A 56 5.03 -3.74 12.07
N PRO A 57 4.30 -4.00 13.16
CA PRO A 57 4.12 -3.03 14.24
C PRO A 57 5.34 -2.92 15.16
N THR A 58 6.47 -3.57 14.84
CA THR A 58 7.65 -3.63 15.70
C THR A 58 8.75 -2.61 15.35
N ILE A 59 8.62 -1.90 14.24
CA ILE A 59 9.61 -0.89 13.78
C ILE A 59 9.38 0.42 14.57
N PRO A 60 10.30 0.81 15.49
CA PRO A 60 10.06 1.93 16.42
C PRO A 60 9.91 3.29 15.73
N GLU A 61 10.54 3.47 14.57
CA GLU A 61 10.55 4.71 13.81
C GLU A 61 9.27 4.96 13.03
N GLU A 62 8.42 3.95 12.87
CA GLU A 62 7.16 4.10 12.13
C GLU A 62 6.03 4.66 12.99
N LEU A 63 5.04 5.25 12.32
CA LEU A 63 3.95 5.99 12.98
C LEU A 63 2.94 5.13 13.74
N ALA A 64 2.92 3.81 13.50
CA ALA A 64 1.90 2.90 14.04
C ALA A 64 2.53 1.63 14.64
N SER A 65 3.51 1.81 15.51
CA SER A 65 4.18 0.71 16.23
C SER A 65 3.58 0.50 17.60
N TYR A 66 3.31 -0.77 17.94
CA TYR A 66 2.73 -1.17 19.21
C TYR A 66 3.01 -2.64 19.51
N ARG A 67 2.91 -3.03 20.78
CA ARG A 67 3.08 -4.43 21.22
C ARG A 67 1.77 -5.22 21.23
N PHE A 68 0.65 -4.54 21.40
CA PHE A 68 -0.69 -5.08 21.42
C PHE A 68 -1.60 -4.14 20.68
N ASP A 69 -2.55 -4.66 19.92
CA ASP A 69 -3.63 -3.84 19.37
C ASP A 69 -4.64 -3.42 20.46
N ASP A 70 -5.65 -2.65 20.10
CA ASP A 70 -6.61 -2.11 21.08
C ASP A 70 -7.61 -3.16 21.60
N ASP A 71 -7.62 -4.38 21.05
CA ASP A 71 -8.31 -5.56 21.60
C ASP A 71 -7.40 -6.40 22.52
N GLY A 72 -6.12 -6.03 22.66
CA GLY A 72 -5.13 -6.73 23.49
C GLY A 72 -4.47 -7.91 22.77
N THR A 73 -4.63 -8.05 21.46
CA THR A 73 -3.96 -9.09 20.66
C THR A 73 -2.47 -8.75 20.53
N PRO A 74 -1.53 -9.67 20.87
CA PRO A 74 -0.11 -9.45 20.66
C PRO A 74 0.22 -9.22 19.18
N ALA A 75 1.03 -8.20 18.93
CA ALA A 75 1.36 -7.77 17.56
C ALA A 75 2.77 -8.22 17.16
N TYR A 76 2.87 -8.87 16.01
CA TYR A 76 4.10 -9.38 15.44
C TYR A 76 4.23 -9.00 13.97
N LYS A 77 5.45 -9.11 13.42
CA LYS A 77 5.67 -9.00 11.98
C LYS A 77 5.04 -10.20 11.27
N GLU A 78 4.16 -9.92 10.30
CA GLU A 78 3.43 -10.92 9.52
C GLU A 78 3.42 -10.55 8.04
N PHE A 79 3.55 -11.54 7.15
CA PHE A 79 3.34 -11.32 5.74
C PHE A 79 1.86 -11.26 5.39
N LEU A 80 1.44 -10.17 4.76
CA LEU A 80 0.11 -10.06 4.11
C LEU A 80 0.16 -10.60 2.67
N ILE A 81 1.26 -10.27 1.97
CA ILE A 81 1.56 -10.76 0.63
C ILE A 81 3.00 -11.27 0.63
N ARG A 82 3.22 -12.45 0.11
CA ARG A 82 4.57 -13.02 -0.04
C ARG A 82 4.73 -13.60 -1.43
N GLU A 83 5.80 -13.21 -2.13
CA GLU A 83 6.05 -13.59 -3.52
C GLU A 83 4.82 -13.34 -4.42
N GLY A 84 4.12 -12.23 -4.16
CA GLY A 84 2.89 -11.83 -4.84
C GLY A 84 1.63 -12.59 -4.44
N LEU A 85 1.72 -13.67 -3.68
CA LEU A 85 0.55 -14.44 -3.20
C LEU A 85 -0.08 -13.73 -2.00
N LEU A 86 -1.38 -13.45 -2.06
CA LEU A 86 -2.15 -12.90 -0.95
C LEU A 86 -2.38 -13.96 0.14
N LEU A 87 -1.84 -13.74 1.33
CA LEU A 87 -1.86 -14.73 2.42
C LEU A 87 -2.94 -14.46 3.45
N ARG A 88 -3.00 -13.23 3.99
CA ARG A 88 -3.91 -12.90 5.08
C ARG A 88 -4.43 -11.46 5.01
N PRO A 89 -5.64 -11.19 5.56
CA PRO A 89 -6.21 -9.86 5.62
C PRO A 89 -5.66 -9.04 6.78
N LEU A 90 -5.93 -7.75 6.73
CA LEU A 90 -5.93 -6.86 7.88
C LEU A 90 -7.24 -7.08 8.66
N GLY A 91 -7.26 -8.06 9.54
CA GLY A 91 -8.44 -8.46 10.30
C GLY A 91 -8.11 -8.70 11.76
N GLY A 92 -8.62 -7.84 12.65
CA GLY A 92 -8.55 -8.01 14.10
C GLY A 92 -9.45 -9.15 14.61
N ALA A 93 -9.45 -9.35 15.92
CA ALA A 93 -10.10 -10.50 16.57
C ALA A 93 -11.58 -10.68 16.18
N LEU A 94 -12.35 -9.59 16.10
CA LEU A 94 -13.77 -9.66 15.74
C LEU A 94 -13.99 -10.12 14.29
N SER A 95 -13.25 -9.54 13.35
CA SER A 95 -13.37 -9.88 11.93
C SER A 95 -12.86 -11.29 11.64
N GLN A 96 -11.80 -11.73 12.33
CA GLN A 96 -11.32 -13.12 12.27
C GLN A 96 -12.40 -14.09 12.74
N PHE A 97 -13.03 -13.81 13.89
CA PHE A 97 -14.12 -14.64 14.42
C PHE A 97 -15.30 -14.74 13.44
N ARG A 98 -15.69 -13.64 12.80
CA ARG A 98 -16.81 -13.58 11.86
C ARG A 98 -16.54 -14.31 10.55
N SER A 99 -15.30 -14.25 10.05
CA SER A 99 -14.92 -14.79 8.74
C SER A 99 -14.32 -16.19 8.78
N GLY A 100 -13.74 -16.57 9.92
CA GLY A 100 -12.91 -17.77 10.05
C GLY A 100 -11.53 -17.65 9.37
N LEU A 101 -11.14 -16.46 8.92
CA LEU A 101 -9.82 -16.19 8.35
C LEU A 101 -8.83 -15.77 9.44
N GLU A 102 -7.58 -16.22 9.32
CA GLU A 102 -6.48 -15.73 10.15
C GLU A 102 -6.03 -14.36 9.65
N GLY A 103 -6.11 -13.34 10.52
CA GLY A 103 -5.68 -11.98 10.25
C GLY A 103 -4.41 -11.60 11.00
N VAL A 104 -4.32 -10.32 11.40
CA VAL A 104 -3.21 -9.76 12.16
C VAL A 104 -3.76 -8.93 13.34
N ALA A 105 -2.88 -8.51 14.25
CA ALA A 105 -3.26 -7.67 15.40
C ALA A 105 -3.43 -6.20 14.95
N ASN A 106 -4.57 -5.86 14.34
CA ASN A 106 -4.82 -4.55 13.74
C ASN A 106 -6.16 -3.90 14.16
N SER A 107 -6.77 -4.37 15.23
CA SER A 107 -7.91 -3.69 15.86
C SER A 107 -7.43 -2.37 16.47
N ARG A 108 -7.86 -1.24 15.93
CA ARG A 108 -7.37 0.08 16.39
C ARG A 108 -8.49 1.10 16.49
N ALA A 109 -8.41 1.94 17.51
CA ALA A 109 -9.31 3.08 17.74
C ALA A 109 -8.54 4.39 17.75
N CYS A 110 -9.18 5.50 17.38
CA CYS A 110 -8.56 6.82 17.45
C CYS A 110 -8.51 7.40 18.88
N GLY A 111 -9.15 6.74 19.85
CA GLY A 111 -9.18 7.16 21.26
C GLY A 111 -9.87 6.13 22.13
N TRP A 112 -9.64 6.23 23.44
CA TRP A 112 -10.13 5.30 24.45
C TRP A 112 -11.67 5.15 24.50
N ASN A 113 -12.38 6.14 24.00
CA ASN A 113 -13.85 6.19 23.97
C ASN A 113 -14.46 5.74 22.63
N ARG A 114 -13.66 5.13 21.77
CA ARG A 114 -14.10 4.66 20.45
C ARG A 114 -13.95 3.14 20.35
N PRO A 115 -14.86 2.45 19.66
CA PRO A 115 -14.69 1.03 19.41
C PRO A 115 -13.51 0.81 18.45
N PRO A 116 -12.66 -0.19 18.70
CA PRO A 116 -11.66 -0.62 17.74
C PRO A 116 -12.34 -1.18 16.47
N ILE A 117 -11.75 -0.90 15.34
CA ILE A 117 -12.14 -1.45 14.03
C ILE A 117 -10.88 -1.91 13.29
N ASP A 118 -11.03 -2.68 12.21
CA ASP A 118 -9.88 -3.11 11.43
C ASP A 118 -9.21 -1.91 10.77
N ARG A 119 -7.92 -1.73 11.03
CA ARG A 119 -7.14 -0.59 10.51
C ARG A 119 -5.76 -1.05 10.04
N MET A 120 -5.22 -0.29 9.11
CA MET A 120 -3.79 -0.38 8.84
C MET A 120 -2.98 -0.01 10.08
N ALA A 121 -1.78 -0.59 10.20
CA ALA A 121 -0.72 -0.13 11.09
C ALA A 121 0.49 0.26 10.24
N ASN A 122 1.62 -0.41 10.40
CA ASN A 122 2.76 -0.26 9.50
C ASN A 122 2.65 -1.33 8.41
N LEU A 123 2.46 -0.91 7.17
CA LEU A 123 2.42 -1.79 6.00
C LEU A 123 3.59 -1.46 5.10
N ASN A 124 4.51 -2.41 4.97
CA ASN A 124 5.80 -2.17 4.35
C ASN A 124 6.03 -3.07 3.15
N ILE A 125 6.68 -2.54 2.11
CA ILE A 125 7.25 -3.36 1.06
C ILE A 125 8.67 -3.74 1.48
N GLU A 126 8.94 -5.04 1.53
CA GLU A 126 10.28 -5.53 1.87
C GLU A 126 11.27 -5.14 0.75
N PRO A 127 12.50 -4.73 1.10
CA PRO A 127 13.52 -4.39 0.13
C PRO A 127 13.88 -5.56 -0.81
N GLY A 128 14.18 -5.22 -2.05
CA GLY A 128 14.76 -6.12 -3.05
C GLY A 128 16.30 -6.07 -3.06
N ASP A 129 16.86 -6.24 -4.23
CA ASP A 129 18.31 -6.41 -4.41
C ASP A 129 18.94 -5.42 -5.41
N GLN A 130 18.19 -4.49 -5.97
CA GLN A 130 18.69 -3.54 -6.96
C GLN A 130 18.90 -2.14 -6.38
N SER A 131 20.05 -1.52 -6.66
CA SER A 131 20.24 -0.11 -6.36
C SER A 131 19.36 0.76 -7.27
N LEU A 132 19.11 2.02 -6.86
CA LEU A 132 18.35 2.96 -7.69
C LEU A 132 19.00 3.15 -9.08
N GLU A 133 20.34 3.21 -9.12
CA GLU A 133 21.10 3.34 -10.36
C GLU A 133 20.90 2.13 -11.30
N GLN A 134 20.94 0.90 -10.74
CA GLN A 134 20.67 -0.31 -11.50
C GLN A 134 19.25 -0.34 -12.06
N MET A 135 18.27 0.06 -11.25
CA MET A 135 16.87 0.13 -11.71
C MET A 135 16.69 1.13 -12.84
N ILE A 136 17.25 2.35 -12.70
CA ILE A 136 17.19 3.38 -13.77
C ILE A 136 17.92 2.89 -15.03
N GLY A 137 19.12 2.33 -14.87
CA GLY A 137 19.92 1.79 -15.97
C GLY A 137 19.25 0.68 -16.78
N GLY A 138 18.29 -0.02 -16.19
CA GLY A 138 17.48 -1.06 -16.85
C GLY A 138 16.25 -0.56 -17.60
N ILE A 139 15.97 0.74 -17.59
CA ILE A 139 14.75 1.32 -18.21
C ILE A 139 15.11 1.99 -19.55
N GLU A 140 14.61 1.43 -20.65
CA GLU A 140 14.77 2.02 -21.99
C GLU A 140 13.99 3.34 -22.13
N SER A 141 12.74 3.38 -21.70
CA SER A 141 11.88 4.56 -21.69
C SER A 141 10.93 4.53 -20.51
N GLY A 142 10.90 5.60 -19.72
CA GLY A 142 10.06 5.67 -18.53
C GLY A 142 10.05 7.03 -17.87
N ILE A 143 9.40 7.12 -16.70
CA ILE A 143 9.35 8.32 -15.88
C ILE A 143 9.61 7.94 -14.43
N LEU A 144 10.61 8.56 -13.81
CA LEU A 144 10.79 8.54 -12.36
C LEU A 144 9.80 9.53 -11.76
N MET A 145 8.97 9.09 -10.83
CA MET A 145 7.93 9.93 -10.18
C MET A 145 8.10 9.94 -8.68
N ALA A 146 7.92 11.10 -8.07
CA ALA A 146 8.07 11.32 -6.65
C ALA A 146 7.01 12.27 -6.11
N THR A 147 6.70 12.11 -4.82
CA THR A 147 5.83 12.95 -4.01
C THR A 147 4.39 13.04 -4.52
N ASN A 148 3.47 12.48 -3.76
CA ASN A 148 2.05 12.52 -4.12
C ASN A 148 1.52 13.96 -4.09
N ARG A 149 0.78 14.32 -5.13
CA ARG A 149 0.06 15.60 -5.25
C ARG A 149 -1.45 15.43 -5.20
N SER A 150 -1.95 14.39 -5.88
CA SER A 150 -3.39 14.14 -5.97
C SER A 150 -3.67 12.66 -6.16
N TRP A 151 -4.85 12.22 -5.72
CA TRP A 151 -5.27 10.85 -5.92
C TRP A 151 -6.78 10.75 -6.10
N SER A 152 -7.18 9.74 -6.84
CA SER A 152 -8.57 9.31 -6.98
C SER A 152 -8.57 7.80 -7.07
N ILE A 153 -9.51 7.17 -6.38
CA ILE A 153 -9.69 5.73 -6.39
C ILE A 153 -11.18 5.41 -6.22
N ASP A 154 -11.64 4.33 -6.86
CA ASP A 154 -13.03 3.93 -6.77
C ASP A 154 -13.39 3.29 -5.41
N ASP A 155 -14.68 3.12 -5.15
CA ASP A 155 -15.19 2.57 -3.89
C ASP A 155 -14.73 1.14 -3.62
N ALA A 156 -14.43 0.37 -4.67
CA ALA A 156 -13.88 -0.98 -4.56
C ALA A 156 -12.36 -1.02 -4.35
N ARG A 157 -11.69 0.15 -4.36
CA ARG A 157 -10.24 0.27 -4.23
C ARG A 157 -9.46 -0.39 -5.39
N ASN A 158 -10.07 -0.50 -6.54
CA ASN A 158 -9.54 -1.20 -7.70
C ASN A 158 -9.03 -0.28 -8.80
N LYS A 159 -9.80 0.74 -9.19
CA LYS A 159 -9.43 1.67 -10.25
C LYS A 159 -8.91 2.96 -9.67
N PHE A 160 -7.69 3.33 -10.02
CA PHE A 160 -7.05 4.52 -9.46
C PHE A 160 -6.41 5.42 -10.51
N GLN A 161 -6.23 6.70 -10.14
CA GLN A 161 -5.45 7.70 -10.84
C GLN A 161 -4.72 8.55 -9.81
N PHE A 162 -3.39 8.58 -9.89
CA PHE A 162 -2.53 9.33 -8.96
C PHE A 162 -1.65 10.31 -9.72
N GLY A 163 -1.46 11.49 -9.13
CA GLY A 163 -0.58 12.53 -9.64
C GLY A 163 0.58 12.80 -8.69
N CYS A 164 1.75 13.07 -9.27
CA CYS A 164 2.97 13.38 -8.53
C CYS A 164 3.35 14.86 -8.67
N GLU A 165 4.04 15.40 -7.67
CA GLU A 165 4.58 16.77 -7.74
C GLU A 165 5.75 16.86 -8.71
N TRP A 166 6.55 15.80 -8.76
CA TRP A 166 7.77 15.79 -9.55
C TRP A 166 7.90 14.51 -10.37
N GLY A 167 8.42 14.66 -11.57
CA GLY A 167 8.79 13.57 -12.45
C GLY A 167 9.97 13.91 -13.34
N GLN A 168 10.75 12.90 -13.69
CA GLN A 168 11.90 13.02 -14.57
C GLN A 168 11.90 11.91 -15.62
N LEU A 169 12.08 12.27 -16.86
CA LEU A 169 12.13 11.34 -17.98
C LEU A 169 13.36 10.43 -17.84
N ILE A 170 13.18 9.16 -18.12
CA ILE A 170 14.26 8.17 -18.25
C ILE A 170 14.29 7.73 -19.71
N GLU A 171 15.44 7.87 -20.37
CA GLU A 171 15.69 7.39 -21.72
C GLU A 171 17.03 6.66 -21.76
N GLU A 172 17.02 5.44 -22.30
CA GLU A 172 18.22 4.60 -22.44
C GLU A 172 19.02 4.46 -21.13
N GLY A 173 18.31 4.28 -20.01
CA GLY A 173 18.92 4.10 -18.68
C GLY A 173 19.44 5.38 -18.03
N GLU A 174 19.16 6.55 -18.56
CA GLU A 174 19.63 7.83 -18.03
C GLU A 174 18.49 8.79 -17.69
N LEU A 175 18.64 9.54 -16.61
CA LEU A 175 17.73 10.64 -16.26
C LEU A 175 17.91 11.82 -17.21
N LYS A 176 16.82 12.29 -17.79
CA LYS A 176 16.77 13.40 -18.75
C LYS A 176 16.01 14.61 -18.17
N GLY A 177 15.18 15.26 -18.96
CA GLY A 177 14.43 16.44 -18.57
C GLY A 177 13.33 16.17 -17.54
N VAL A 178 12.94 17.22 -16.81
CA VAL A 178 11.80 17.19 -15.89
C VAL A 178 10.50 17.19 -16.70
N VAL A 179 9.53 16.38 -16.30
CA VAL A 179 8.19 16.34 -16.88
C VAL A 179 7.19 17.11 -16.02
N LYS A 180 6.27 17.80 -16.70
CA LYS A 180 5.24 18.61 -16.04
C LYS A 180 4.01 17.74 -15.73
N ASN A 181 3.44 17.90 -14.53
CA ASN A 181 2.21 17.23 -14.09
C ASN A 181 2.23 15.71 -14.37
N PRO A 182 3.20 14.96 -13.83
CA PRO A 182 3.26 13.53 -14.07
C PRO A 182 2.12 12.81 -13.31
N ASN A 183 1.32 12.08 -14.05
CA ASN A 183 0.22 11.27 -13.52
C ASN A 183 0.32 9.86 -14.06
N TYR A 184 -0.24 8.91 -13.31
CA TYR A 184 -0.41 7.54 -13.76
C TYR A 184 -1.73 6.96 -13.25
N ARG A 185 -2.23 5.94 -13.92
CA ARG A 185 -3.47 5.27 -13.57
C ARG A 185 -3.40 3.77 -13.83
N GLY A 186 -4.29 3.04 -13.20
CA GLY A 186 -4.34 1.60 -13.37
C GLY A 186 -5.47 0.91 -12.63
N ILE A 187 -5.43 -0.40 -12.72
CA ILE A 187 -6.24 -1.34 -11.94
C ILE A 187 -5.29 -1.95 -10.91
N SER A 188 -5.65 -1.93 -9.62
CA SER A 188 -4.76 -2.27 -8.51
C SER A 188 -4.07 -3.62 -8.69
N GLU A 189 -4.83 -4.66 -9.00
CA GLU A 189 -4.30 -6.01 -9.19
C GLU A 189 -3.33 -6.08 -10.40
N GLN A 190 -3.69 -5.50 -11.53
CA GLN A 190 -2.84 -5.47 -12.71
C GLN A 190 -1.58 -4.64 -12.47
N PHE A 191 -1.71 -3.51 -11.78
CA PHE A 191 -0.60 -2.63 -11.42
C PHE A 191 0.47 -3.39 -10.60
N TRP A 192 0.07 -4.10 -9.56
CA TRP A 192 1.00 -4.86 -8.72
C TRP A 192 1.60 -6.06 -9.44
N ARG A 193 0.89 -6.68 -10.39
CA ARG A 193 1.45 -7.73 -11.26
C ARG A 193 2.52 -7.20 -12.21
N ASN A 194 2.47 -5.91 -12.53
CA ASN A 194 3.46 -5.23 -13.37
C ASN A 194 4.68 -4.70 -12.59
N LEU A 195 4.79 -4.99 -11.28
CA LEU A 195 6.00 -4.71 -10.49
C LEU A 195 7.17 -5.51 -11.07
N SER A 196 8.17 -4.82 -11.63
CA SER A 196 9.29 -5.40 -12.37
C SER A 196 10.65 -5.28 -11.68
N ALA A 197 10.80 -4.34 -10.73
CA ALA A 197 11.97 -4.28 -9.85
C ALA A 197 11.61 -3.64 -8.51
N VAL A 198 12.33 -4.04 -7.47
CA VAL A 198 12.22 -3.52 -6.12
C VAL A 198 13.62 -3.14 -5.64
N GLY A 199 13.74 -1.90 -5.19
CA GLY A 199 15.00 -1.34 -4.73
C GLY A 199 15.54 -2.02 -3.47
N ASP A 200 16.83 -1.98 -3.29
CA ASP A 200 17.51 -2.51 -2.12
C ASP A 200 17.34 -1.63 -0.87
N ALA A 201 17.98 -2.01 0.23
CA ALA A 201 17.92 -1.29 1.50
C ALA A 201 18.43 0.17 1.42
N SER A 202 19.23 0.53 0.42
CA SER A 202 19.71 1.92 0.25
C SER A 202 18.61 2.87 -0.22
N THR A 203 17.58 2.34 -0.86
CA THR A 203 16.40 3.10 -1.31
C THR A 203 15.25 3.07 -0.32
N PHE A 204 15.31 2.21 0.70
CA PHE A 204 14.26 2.03 1.69
C PHE A 204 14.11 3.25 2.60
N LYS A 205 12.89 3.76 2.71
CA LYS A 205 12.56 4.90 3.59
C LYS A 205 11.39 4.58 4.48
N VAL A 206 11.54 4.91 5.76
CA VAL A 206 10.44 4.86 6.74
C VAL A 206 9.61 6.13 6.60
N LEU A 207 8.39 5.98 6.18
CA LEU A 207 7.44 7.04 5.90
C LEU A 207 6.05 6.66 6.43
N GLY A 208 5.03 7.48 6.17
CA GLY A 208 3.66 7.18 6.56
C GLY A 208 2.71 8.34 6.38
N THR A 209 1.45 8.15 6.75
CA THR A 209 0.44 9.20 6.76
C THR A 209 -0.15 9.38 8.15
N PRO A 210 -0.25 10.65 8.65
CA PRO A 210 -0.84 10.93 9.96
C PRO A 210 -2.37 10.90 9.95
N ASN A 211 -3.01 10.92 8.79
CA ASN A 211 -4.45 11.16 8.63
C ASN A 211 -5.11 10.06 7.79
N CYS A 212 -5.19 8.84 8.30
CA CYS A 212 -5.98 7.77 7.69
C CYS A 212 -7.38 7.77 8.28
N GLY A 213 -8.38 8.10 7.48
CA GLY A 213 -9.80 8.13 7.88
C GLY A 213 -10.52 6.83 7.53
N LYS A 214 -11.38 6.35 8.42
CA LYS A 214 -12.29 5.22 8.19
C LYS A 214 -13.51 5.34 9.11
N GLY A 215 -14.64 4.85 8.69
CA GLY A 215 -15.90 4.80 9.48
C GLY A 215 -16.27 3.39 9.83
N GLU A 216 -17.40 3.14 10.35
CA GLU A 216 -18.39 4.10 10.90
C GLU A 216 -18.53 3.88 12.39
N PRO A 217 -18.57 4.94 13.19
CA PRO A 217 -18.42 6.34 12.85
C PRO A 217 -16.96 6.72 12.56
N ASN A 218 -16.74 7.83 11.82
CA ASN A 218 -15.42 8.24 11.32
C ASN A 218 -14.36 8.33 12.42
N GLN A 219 -13.22 7.71 12.17
CA GLN A 219 -12.03 7.70 13.02
C GLN A 219 -10.79 7.99 12.18
N VAL A 220 -9.91 8.85 12.68
CA VAL A 220 -8.64 9.20 12.03
C VAL A 220 -7.49 8.67 12.86
N ILE A 221 -6.58 7.91 12.25
CA ILE A 221 -5.37 7.36 12.89
C ILE A 221 -4.13 7.62 12.06
N ARG A 222 -2.97 7.36 12.67
CA ARG A 222 -1.67 7.35 11.99
C ARG A 222 -1.36 5.94 11.49
N VAL A 223 -0.70 5.85 10.32
CA VAL A 223 -0.23 4.59 9.73
C VAL A 223 1.17 4.76 9.16
N GLY A 224 1.99 3.72 9.25
CA GLY A 224 3.33 3.66 8.67
C GLY A 224 3.31 2.96 7.31
N HIS A 225 4.16 3.39 6.38
CA HIS A 225 4.36 2.77 5.08
C HIS A 225 5.82 2.91 4.66
N ALA A 226 6.67 2.01 5.15
CA ALA A 226 8.04 1.97 4.68
C ALA A 226 8.13 1.24 3.34
N SER A 227 8.91 1.78 2.43
CA SER A 227 9.07 1.21 1.10
C SER A 227 10.44 1.55 0.50
N PRO A 228 11.03 0.64 -0.30
CA PRO A 228 12.04 0.99 -1.27
C PRO A 228 11.43 1.68 -2.49
N ALA A 229 12.27 2.18 -3.39
CA ALA A 229 11.84 2.56 -4.73
C ALA A 229 11.37 1.32 -5.51
N CYS A 230 10.36 1.49 -6.39
CA CYS A 230 9.77 0.39 -7.16
C CYS A 230 9.64 0.76 -8.64
N VAL A 231 9.90 -0.20 -9.53
CA VAL A 231 9.67 -0.07 -10.97
C VAL A 231 8.44 -0.87 -11.36
N PHE A 232 7.55 -0.22 -12.08
CA PHE A 232 6.36 -0.84 -12.67
C PHE A 232 6.42 -0.69 -14.19
N SER A 233 6.21 -1.77 -14.92
CA SER A 233 6.19 -1.77 -16.39
C SER A 233 4.77 -1.66 -16.93
N GLN A 234 4.65 -1.16 -18.17
CA GLN A 234 3.37 -1.08 -18.89
C GLN A 234 2.27 -0.31 -18.13
N ILE A 235 2.64 0.77 -17.47
CA ILE A 235 1.72 1.64 -16.76
C ILE A 235 1.28 2.79 -17.67
N ASP A 236 -0.02 3.08 -17.64
CA ASP A 236 -0.59 4.23 -18.36
C ASP A 236 -0.19 5.53 -17.63
N VAL A 237 0.69 6.31 -18.26
CA VAL A 237 1.22 7.57 -17.76
C VAL A 237 0.76 8.72 -18.65
N PHE A 238 0.46 9.87 -18.06
CA PHE A 238 0.00 11.05 -18.79
C PHE A 238 0.36 12.33 -18.05
N GLY A 239 0.51 13.43 -18.80
CA GLY A 239 0.63 14.78 -18.26
C GLY A 239 -0.70 15.50 -18.32
N GLY A 240 -0.90 16.47 -17.41
CA GLY A 240 -1.99 17.43 -17.58
C GLY A 240 -1.64 18.44 -18.66
N ASP A 241 -2.65 18.86 -19.43
CA ASP A 241 -2.51 20.00 -20.33
C ASP A 241 -2.14 21.27 -19.57
N ALA A 242 -1.37 22.15 -20.20
CA ALA A 242 -0.86 23.38 -19.58
C ALA A 242 -1.94 24.44 -19.47
#